data_b9e23a8594baa079d36f238043bac193
#
_entry.id   b9e23a8594baa079d36f238043bac193
#
_cell.length_a   1.000
_cell.length_b   1.000
_cell.length_c   1.000
_cell.angle_alpha   90.00
_cell.angle_beta   90.00
_cell.angle_gamma   90.00
#
_symmetry.space_group_name_H-M   'P 1'
#
loop_
_entity.id
_entity.type
_entity.pdbx_description
1 polymer ?
#
loop_
_entity_poly.entity_id
_entity_poly.type
_entity_poly.pdbx_seq_one_letter_code
_entity_poly.pdbx_strand_id
1 'polypeptide(L)'
;NNDGRGSREFGWQSIFFERVEKDNFETIEHALTGHYLMVKLHSAAQANRRVDGAVRKESQNRGSAVFLPHNCPHQVSYTSPLGKLLLMTIPEKLVSSVAEEMGVSRFQGHPLFFKQNNLLLETALAIDNEFRDGNPHRPMSAEFYGKALAAQIICENTKSASTGKTTRSPLTTRQLRWLNEYIEANLPYRISVDDLAQQVALSPFYFCRVFKAATGTSPHAYILKKRIEFASQLLQSDEHSILDIALSSGFSDASNFSKQFKKFTGQTPSNYRRGFEKRPIFLM
;
A
#
# COMPACT_ATOMS: atom_id res chain seq x y z
N ASN A 1 -5.40 23.39 -25.07
CA ASN A 1 -6.72 22.83 -25.32
C ASN A 1 -6.73 21.41 -24.77
N ASN A 2 -7.41 21.23 -23.66
CA ASN A 2 -7.65 19.93 -23.08
C ASN A 2 -8.84 19.33 -23.84
N ASP A 3 -8.60 18.46 -24.81
CA ASP A 3 -9.65 17.62 -25.37
C ASP A 3 -9.99 16.52 -24.33
N GLY A 4 -10.37 16.98 -23.14
CA GLY A 4 -10.71 16.12 -22.00
C GLY A 4 -11.99 15.29 -22.20
N ARG A 5 -12.12 14.68 -23.39
CA ARG A 5 -13.12 13.63 -23.62
C ARG A 5 -12.66 12.40 -22.91
N GLY A 6 -13.28 12.15 -21.76
CA GLY A 6 -13.03 10.99 -20.94
C GLY A 6 -14.22 10.05 -20.95
N SER A 7 -14.05 8.87 -20.43
CA SER A 7 -15.07 7.81 -20.35
C SER A 7 -16.38 8.23 -19.67
N ARG A 8 -16.38 9.30 -18.87
CA ARG A 8 -17.59 9.83 -18.21
C ARG A 8 -18.64 10.33 -19.19
N GLU A 9 -18.21 10.91 -20.33
CA GLU A 9 -19.12 11.39 -21.37
C GLU A 9 -19.85 10.25 -22.08
N PHE A 10 -19.34 9.02 -21.99
CA PHE A 10 -19.81 7.87 -22.72
C PHE A 10 -20.45 6.78 -21.84
N GLY A 11 -20.68 7.09 -20.54
CA GLY A 11 -21.37 6.18 -19.63
C GLY A 11 -20.59 4.91 -19.24
N TRP A 12 -19.27 4.87 -19.46
CA TRP A 12 -18.46 3.75 -19.02
C TRP A 12 -18.34 3.77 -17.50
N GLN A 13 -18.66 2.64 -16.86
CA GLN A 13 -18.60 2.48 -15.41
C GLN A 13 -17.48 1.55 -14.95
N SER A 14 -17.02 0.65 -15.82
CA SER A 14 -16.04 -0.38 -15.48
C SER A 14 -14.61 0.14 -15.44
N ILE A 15 -14.27 1.15 -16.25
CA ILE A 15 -12.99 1.86 -16.23
C ILE A 15 -13.22 3.34 -16.55
N PHE A 16 -12.40 4.18 -15.95
CA PHE A 16 -12.32 5.59 -16.30
C PHE A 16 -11.01 5.84 -17.00
N PHE A 17 -11.02 6.62 -18.08
CA PHE A 17 -9.80 7.01 -18.74
C PHE A 17 -9.87 8.45 -19.24
N GLU A 18 -8.69 9.01 -19.40
CA GLU A 18 -8.46 10.34 -19.94
C GLU A 18 -7.27 10.29 -20.89
N ARG A 19 -7.44 10.87 -22.07
CA ARG A 19 -6.34 11.08 -23.00
C ARG A 19 -5.67 12.40 -22.67
N VAL A 20 -4.37 12.36 -22.45
CA VAL A 20 -3.57 13.53 -22.11
C VAL A 20 -2.54 13.76 -23.20
N GLU A 21 -2.51 15.00 -23.72
CA GLU A 21 -1.52 15.48 -24.66
C GLU A 21 -1.15 16.92 -24.25
N LYS A 22 0.01 17.09 -23.63
CA LYS A 22 0.48 18.39 -23.12
C LYS A 22 2.00 18.52 -23.29
N ASP A 23 2.47 19.75 -23.39
CA ASP A 23 3.91 20.02 -23.44
C ASP A 23 4.55 19.94 -22.04
N ASN A 24 3.89 20.50 -21.04
CA ASN A 24 4.32 20.46 -19.65
C ASN A 24 3.18 19.93 -18.77
N PHE A 25 3.52 19.04 -17.87
CA PHE A 25 2.54 18.44 -16.97
C PHE A 25 3.19 18.17 -15.61
N GLU A 26 2.58 18.72 -14.60
CA GLU A 26 2.93 18.45 -13.20
C GLU A 26 1.66 18.26 -12.38
N THR A 27 1.70 17.32 -11.44
CA THR A 27 0.62 17.11 -10.48
C THR A 27 1.07 17.53 -9.10
N ILE A 28 0.13 17.95 -8.27
CA ILE A 28 0.33 17.94 -6.83
C ILE A 28 0.32 16.49 -6.33
N GLU A 29 0.83 16.25 -5.14
CA GLU A 29 0.72 14.91 -4.53
C GLU A 29 -0.76 14.58 -4.30
N HIS A 30 -1.19 13.43 -4.81
CA HIS A 30 -2.57 12.95 -4.70
C HIS A 30 -2.61 11.42 -4.71
N ALA A 31 -3.72 10.87 -4.25
CA ALA A 31 -4.02 9.44 -4.33
C ALA A 31 -5.41 9.25 -4.95
N LEU A 32 -5.56 8.23 -5.76
CA LEU A 32 -6.82 7.87 -6.39
C LEU A 32 -7.51 6.74 -5.63
N THR A 33 -8.84 6.79 -5.56
CA THR A 33 -9.65 5.72 -4.95
C THR A 33 -9.68 4.43 -5.75
N GLY A 34 -9.35 4.49 -7.06
CA GLY A 34 -9.13 3.33 -7.92
C GLY A 34 -7.65 3.10 -8.21
N HIS A 35 -7.35 1.99 -8.87
CA HIS A 35 -6.00 1.71 -9.36
C HIS A 35 -5.68 2.60 -10.55
N TYR A 36 -4.51 3.22 -10.51
CA TYR A 36 -4.02 4.09 -11.58
C TYR A 36 -3.18 3.29 -12.57
N LEU A 37 -3.44 3.45 -13.85
CA LEU A 37 -2.64 2.91 -14.93
C LEU A 37 -2.38 4.01 -15.97
N MET A 38 -1.12 4.32 -16.21
CA MET A 38 -0.68 5.19 -17.29
C MET A 38 -0.01 4.36 -18.38
N VAL A 39 -0.35 4.62 -19.63
CA VAL A 39 0.31 4.00 -20.78
C VAL A 39 0.74 5.08 -21.75
N LYS A 40 2.02 5.08 -22.13
CA LYS A 40 2.62 5.99 -23.08
C LYS A 40 2.32 5.53 -24.51
N LEU A 41 1.58 6.34 -25.25
CA LEU A 41 1.15 5.98 -26.61
C LEU A 41 2.17 6.42 -27.68
N HIS A 42 2.75 7.61 -27.52
CA HIS A 42 3.68 8.20 -28.48
C HIS A 42 4.82 8.94 -27.80
N SER A 43 5.88 9.21 -28.58
CA SER A 43 7.06 10.01 -28.22
C SER A 43 7.77 9.60 -26.93
N ALA A 44 9.03 9.95 -26.81
CA ALA A 44 9.78 9.81 -25.58
C ALA A 44 9.46 10.97 -24.61
N ALA A 45 9.53 10.72 -23.32
CA ALA A 45 9.43 11.76 -22.30
C ALA A 45 10.31 11.44 -21.10
N GLN A 46 10.72 12.49 -20.38
CA GLN A 46 11.44 12.38 -19.13
C GLN A 46 10.55 12.89 -18.00
N ALA A 47 10.47 12.12 -16.93
CA ALA A 47 9.66 12.45 -15.78
C ALA A 47 10.40 12.20 -14.46
N ASN A 48 10.11 13.02 -13.47
CA ASN A 48 10.41 12.75 -12.08
C ASN A 48 9.09 12.36 -11.41
N ARG A 49 9.03 11.17 -10.87
CA ARG A 49 7.85 10.71 -10.14
C ARG A 49 8.19 10.45 -8.69
N ARG A 50 7.39 10.99 -7.79
CA ARG A 50 7.41 10.63 -6.38
C ARG A 50 6.30 9.61 -6.14
N VAL A 51 6.65 8.47 -5.55
CA VAL A 51 5.70 7.44 -5.15
C VAL A 51 6.12 6.96 -3.76
N ASP A 52 5.21 6.96 -2.81
CA ASP A 52 5.48 6.58 -1.42
C ASP A 52 6.73 7.29 -0.84
N GLY A 53 6.87 8.59 -1.10
CA GLY A 53 7.99 9.42 -0.64
C GLY A 53 9.30 9.24 -1.40
N ALA A 54 9.46 8.20 -2.23
CA ALA A 54 10.66 7.97 -3.02
C ALA A 54 10.57 8.67 -4.38
N VAL A 55 11.62 9.41 -4.75
CA VAL A 55 11.72 10.07 -6.07
C VAL A 55 12.41 9.13 -7.07
N ARG A 56 11.78 8.94 -8.21
CA ARG A 56 12.26 8.13 -9.31
C ARG A 56 12.35 8.97 -10.60
N LYS A 57 13.49 8.91 -11.28
CA LYS A 57 13.65 9.44 -12.64
C LYS A 57 13.22 8.38 -13.64
N GLU A 58 12.34 8.74 -14.56
CA GLU A 58 11.77 7.85 -15.56
C GLU A 58 12.11 8.37 -16.97
N SER A 59 12.65 7.48 -17.79
CA SER A 59 12.70 7.67 -19.24
C SER A 59 11.58 6.83 -19.83
N GLN A 60 10.56 7.48 -20.36
CA GLN A 60 9.36 6.84 -20.86
C GLN A 60 9.38 6.88 -22.40
N ASN A 61 9.18 5.73 -23.01
CA ASN A 61 9.06 5.57 -24.46
C ASN A 61 7.66 5.04 -24.80
N ARG A 62 7.32 4.94 -26.08
CA ARG A 62 6.09 4.27 -26.51
C ARG A 62 6.02 2.86 -25.91
N GLY A 63 4.91 2.52 -25.26
CA GLY A 63 4.70 1.26 -24.55
C GLY A 63 5.20 1.23 -23.11
N SER A 64 5.86 2.30 -22.63
CA SER A 64 6.10 2.43 -21.19
C SER A 64 4.80 2.56 -20.44
N ALA A 65 4.68 1.91 -19.31
CA ALA A 65 3.49 1.96 -18.47
C ALA A 65 3.84 2.10 -16.99
N VAL A 66 2.95 2.74 -16.23
CA VAL A 66 3.04 2.85 -14.78
C VAL A 66 1.73 2.41 -14.17
N PHE A 67 1.79 1.44 -13.28
CA PHE A 67 0.67 1.02 -12.45
C PHE A 67 0.93 1.45 -11.01
N LEU A 68 -0.07 2.10 -10.40
CA LEU A 68 -0.07 2.44 -8.98
C LEU A 68 -1.36 1.87 -8.35
N PRO A 69 -1.26 1.18 -7.21
CA PRO A 69 -2.45 0.66 -6.54
C PRO A 69 -3.34 1.79 -6.02
N HIS A 70 -4.60 1.47 -5.70
CA HIS A 70 -5.53 2.42 -5.09
C HIS A 70 -4.94 3.04 -3.83
N ASN A 71 -5.30 4.26 -3.52
CA ASN A 71 -4.80 5.02 -2.36
C ASN A 71 -3.26 5.12 -2.26
N CYS A 72 -2.53 4.96 -3.38
CA CYS A 72 -1.09 5.16 -3.44
C CYS A 72 -0.78 6.64 -3.71
N PRO A 73 -0.23 7.40 -2.73
CA PRO A 73 0.14 8.78 -2.94
C PRO A 73 1.24 8.89 -3.99
N HIS A 74 1.04 9.78 -4.94
CA HIS A 74 2.03 10.02 -5.98
C HIS A 74 1.96 11.44 -6.53
N GLN A 75 3.10 11.87 -7.06
CA GLN A 75 3.28 13.11 -7.79
C GLN A 75 4.14 12.84 -9.00
N VAL A 76 3.86 13.48 -10.13
CA VAL A 76 4.71 13.41 -11.31
C VAL A 76 4.94 14.80 -11.89
N SER A 77 6.17 15.07 -12.29
CA SER A 77 6.59 16.27 -13.02
C SER A 77 7.35 15.83 -14.27
N TYR A 78 6.88 16.26 -15.45
CA TYR A 78 7.54 15.99 -16.70
C TYR A 78 8.54 17.10 -17.00
N THR A 79 9.77 16.71 -17.30
CA THR A 79 10.90 17.61 -17.61
C THR A 79 11.15 17.76 -19.12
N SER A 80 10.33 17.11 -19.94
CA SER A 80 10.29 17.22 -21.40
C SER A 80 8.84 17.15 -21.88
N PRO A 81 8.55 17.51 -23.14
CA PRO A 81 7.21 17.40 -23.69
C PRO A 81 6.60 16.02 -23.44
N LEU A 82 5.40 16.02 -22.88
CA LEU A 82 4.72 14.79 -22.46
C LEU A 82 4.34 13.91 -23.66
N GLY A 83 3.92 14.52 -24.79
CA GLY A 83 3.31 13.81 -25.91
C GLY A 83 1.99 13.13 -25.51
N LYS A 84 1.64 12.04 -26.19
CA LYS A 84 0.35 11.35 -25.98
C LYS A 84 0.48 10.21 -25.00
N LEU A 85 -0.40 10.21 -24.00
CA LEU A 85 -0.58 9.09 -23.08
C LEU A 85 -2.05 8.87 -22.73
N LEU A 86 -2.36 7.69 -22.28
CA LEU A 86 -3.66 7.33 -21.75
C LEU A 86 -3.52 7.12 -20.24
N LEU A 87 -4.32 7.87 -19.48
CA LEU A 87 -4.50 7.68 -18.05
C LEU A 87 -5.75 6.87 -17.83
N MET A 88 -5.66 5.83 -17.02
CA MET A 88 -6.80 4.96 -16.70
C MET A 88 -6.93 4.80 -15.20
N THR A 89 -8.16 4.80 -14.71
CA THR A 89 -8.49 4.42 -13.33
C THR A 89 -9.38 3.19 -13.37
N ILE A 90 -8.91 2.13 -12.75
CA ILE A 90 -9.62 0.85 -12.65
C ILE A 90 -10.18 0.75 -11.24
N PRO A 91 -11.51 0.62 -11.07
CA PRO A 91 -12.12 0.51 -9.75
C PRO A 91 -11.57 -0.68 -8.96
N GLU A 92 -11.31 -0.48 -7.67
CA GLU A 92 -10.85 -1.55 -6.76
C GLU A 92 -11.77 -2.78 -6.78
N LYS A 93 -13.08 -2.55 -6.80
CA LYS A 93 -14.08 -3.62 -6.85
C LYS A 93 -13.92 -4.52 -8.09
N LEU A 94 -13.56 -3.95 -9.25
CA LEU A 94 -13.33 -4.73 -10.46
C LEU A 94 -12.05 -5.57 -10.32
N VAL A 95 -10.97 -4.98 -9.82
CA VAL A 95 -9.70 -5.71 -9.65
C VAL A 95 -9.85 -6.83 -8.62
N SER A 96 -10.55 -6.59 -7.51
CA SER A 96 -10.83 -7.61 -6.50
C SER A 96 -11.67 -8.75 -7.05
N SER A 97 -12.74 -8.48 -7.85
CA SER A 97 -13.55 -9.51 -8.49
C SER A 97 -12.73 -10.38 -9.45
N VAL A 98 -11.91 -9.75 -10.30
CA VAL A 98 -11.05 -10.50 -11.23
C VAL A 98 -10.00 -11.31 -10.48
N ALA A 99 -9.46 -10.79 -9.38
CA ALA A 99 -8.51 -11.53 -8.54
C ALA A 99 -9.13 -12.80 -7.96
N GLU A 100 -10.37 -12.71 -7.46
CA GLU A 100 -11.14 -13.87 -6.98
C GLU A 100 -11.38 -14.89 -8.09
N GLU A 101 -11.81 -14.45 -9.29
CA GLU A 101 -11.98 -15.32 -10.47
C GLU A 101 -10.67 -16.02 -10.87
N MET A 102 -9.52 -15.38 -10.64
CA MET A 102 -8.17 -15.94 -10.89
C MET A 102 -7.63 -16.80 -9.74
N GLY A 103 -8.40 -17.01 -8.67
CA GLY A 103 -7.96 -17.77 -7.49
C GLY A 103 -6.98 -17.03 -6.59
N VAL A 104 -6.87 -15.71 -6.70
CA VAL A 104 -6.04 -14.86 -5.85
C VAL A 104 -6.89 -14.35 -4.69
N SER A 105 -6.83 -15.00 -3.56
CA SER A 105 -7.71 -14.76 -2.39
C SER A 105 -7.63 -13.35 -1.82
N ARG A 106 -6.54 -12.62 -2.04
CA ARG A 106 -6.37 -11.22 -1.63
C ARG A 106 -5.32 -10.54 -2.50
N PHE A 107 -5.78 -9.79 -3.49
CA PHE A 107 -4.87 -8.99 -4.30
C PHE A 107 -4.35 -7.79 -3.50
N GLN A 108 -3.04 -7.70 -3.39
CA GLN A 108 -2.34 -6.54 -2.84
C GLN A 108 -1.41 -5.99 -3.90
N GLY A 109 -1.88 -5.02 -4.66
CA GLY A 109 -1.09 -4.37 -5.70
C GLY A 109 0.12 -3.62 -5.11
N HIS A 110 1.19 -3.54 -5.89
CA HIS A 110 2.32 -2.66 -5.62
C HIS A 110 2.67 -1.87 -6.89
N PRO A 111 3.32 -0.70 -6.75
CA PRO A 111 3.73 0.08 -7.91
C PRO A 111 4.57 -0.73 -8.90
N LEU A 112 4.18 -0.72 -10.18
CA LEU A 112 4.90 -1.37 -11.27
C LEU A 112 5.29 -0.31 -12.31
N PHE A 113 6.49 -0.43 -12.82
CA PHE A 113 7.07 0.46 -13.82
C PHE A 113 7.60 -0.36 -14.97
N PHE A 114 6.91 -0.32 -16.09
CA PHE A 114 7.25 -1.05 -17.29
C PHE A 114 8.03 -0.14 -18.24
N LYS A 115 9.24 -0.55 -18.64
CA LYS A 115 9.97 0.13 -19.72
C LYS A 115 9.25 -0.04 -21.05
N GLN A 116 8.67 -1.23 -21.26
CA GLN A 116 7.82 -1.57 -22.38
C GLN A 116 6.90 -2.72 -21.98
N ASN A 117 5.62 -2.61 -22.31
CA ASN A 117 4.63 -3.68 -22.17
C ASN A 117 3.68 -3.63 -23.35
N ASN A 118 3.87 -4.54 -24.29
CA ASN A 118 3.12 -4.53 -25.54
C ASN A 118 1.63 -4.80 -25.33
N LEU A 119 1.27 -5.69 -24.40
CA LEU A 119 -0.12 -6.01 -24.16
C LEU A 119 -0.90 -4.80 -23.56
N LEU A 120 -0.28 -4.10 -22.60
CA LEU A 120 -0.85 -2.85 -22.09
C LEU A 120 -0.94 -1.77 -23.18
N LEU A 121 0.06 -1.68 -24.04
CA LEU A 121 0.07 -0.72 -25.14
C LEU A 121 -1.05 -1.02 -26.14
N GLU A 122 -1.18 -2.25 -26.63
CA GLU A 122 -2.21 -2.61 -27.61
C GLU A 122 -3.63 -2.49 -27.04
N THR A 123 -3.82 -2.82 -25.77
CA THR A 123 -5.10 -2.62 -25.08
C THR A 123 -5.42 -1.11 -24.97
N ALA A 124 -4.44 -0.27 -24.62
CA ALA A 124 -4.62 1.17 -24.53
C ALA A 124 -4.91 1.79 -25.91
N LEU A 125 -4.25 1.32 -26.98
CA LEU A 125 -4.51 1.75 -28.34
C LEU A 125 -5.90 1.33 -28.83
N ALA A 126 -6.36 0.14 -28.48
CA ALA A 126 -7.70 -0.31 -28.78
C ALA A 126 -8.77 0.57 -28.13
N ILE A 127 -8.56 0.92 -26.84
CA ILE A 127 -9.42 1.88 -26.14
C ILE A 127 -9.38 3.26 -26.84
N ASP A 128 -8.19 3.80 -27.13
CA ASP A 128 -8.04 5.11 -27.79
C ASP A 128 -8.73 5.14 -29.16
N ASN A 129 -8.63 4.07 -29.96
CA ASN A 129 -9.26 3.96 -31.26
C ASN A 129 -10.80 3.89 -31.17
N GLU A 130 -11.34 3.10 -30.25
CA GLU A 130 -12.79 2.98 -30.05
C GLU A 130 -13.45 4.34 -29.74
N PHE A 131 -12.70 5.21 -29.07
CA PHE A 131 -13.12 6.58 -28.77
C PHE A 131 -12.98 7.55 -29.95
N ARG A 132 -12.01 7.34 -30.81
CA ARG A 132 -11.84 8.17 -32.03
C ARG A 132 -12.94 7.90 -33.04
N ASP A 133 -13.32 6.64 -33.19
CA ASP A 133 -14.27 6.20 -34.19
C ASP A 133 -15.73 6.58 -33.84
N GLY A 134 -15.92 7.26 -32.71
CA GLY A 134 -17.21 7.82 -32.31
C GLY A 134 -18.29 6.78 -31.99
N ASN A 135 -17.91 5.53 -31.74
CA ASN A 135 -18.83 4.44 -31.39
C ASN A 135 -18.71 4.01 -29.94
N PRO A 136 -18.98 4.91 -28.98
CA PRO A 136 -18.79 4.67 -27.55
C PRO A 136 -19.93 3.84 -26.94
N HIS A 137 -20.85 3.31 -27.74
CA HIS A 137 -22.12 2.71 -27.29
C HIS A 137 -22.00 1.27 -26.82
N ARG A 138 -20.79 0.78 -26.46
CA ARG A 138 -20.63 -0.60 -26.00
C ARG A 138 -20.16 -0.65 -24.55
N PRO A 139 -21.11 -0.65 -23.57
CA PRO A 139 -20.74 -0.93 -22.17
C PRO A 139 -19.96 -2.24 -22.01
N MET A 140 -20.21 -3.23 -22.91
CA MET A 140 -19.46 -4.49 -22.94
C MET A 140 -17.97 -4.30 -23.25
N SER A 141 -17.60 -3.37 -24.13
CA SER A 141 -16.18 -3.11 -24.43
C SER A 141 -15.45 -2.58 -23.19
N ALA A 142 -16.07 -1.68 -22.44
CA ALA A 142 -15.52 -1.15 -21.20
C ALA A 142 -15.27 -2.24 -20.16
N GLU A 143 -16.23 -3.17 -20.01
CA GLU A 143 -16.09 -4.29 -19.09
C GLU A 143 -15.00 -5.24 -19.55
N PHE A 144 -14.95 -5.57 -20.83
CA PHE A 144 -13.91 -6.42 -21.41
C PHE A 144 -12.51 -5.84 -21.20
N TYR A 145 -12.29 -4.58 -21.58
CA TYR A 145 -10.98 -3.92 -21.38
C TYR A 145 -10.63 -3.80 -19.90
N GLY A 146 -11.61 -3.47 -19.05
CA GLY A 146 -11.41 -3.39 -17.62
C GLY A 146 -10.94 -4.71 -17.02
N LYS A 147 -11.60 -5.81 -17.36
CA LYS A 147 -11.22 -7.16 -16.91
C LYS A 147 -9.86 -7.59 -17.46
N ALA A 148 -9.58 -7.33 -18.74
CA ALA A 148 -8.29 -7.64 -19.35
C ALA A 148 -7.12 -6.91 -18.69
N LEU A 149 -7.28 -5.60 -18.45
CA LEU A 149 -6.28 -4.79 -17.74
C LEU A 149 -6.10 -5.25 -16.29
N ALA A 150 -7.19 -5.52 -15.57
CA ALA A 150 -7.13 -6.02 -14.20
C ALA A 150 -6.39 -7.37 -14.13
N ALA A 151 -6.74 -8.33 -14.97
CA ALA A 151 -6.09 -9.63 -15.02
C ALA A 151 -4.59 -9.52 -15.31
N GLN A 152 -4.21 -8.65 -16.25
CA GLN A 152 -2.81 -8.43 -16.58
C GLN A 152 -2.03 -7.81 -15.42
N ILE A 153 -2.60 -6.79 -14.77
CA ILE A 153 -1.99 -6.15 -13.59
C ILE A 153 -1.80 -7.16 -12.46
N ILE A 154 -2.79 -8.03 -12.21
CA ILE A 154 -2.70 -9.09 -11.20
C ILE A 154 -1.56 -10.05 -11.55
N CYS A 155 -1.49 -10.54 -12.80
CA CYS A 155 -0.41 -11.42 -13.24
C CYS A 155 0.98 -10.79 -13.06
N GLU A 156 1.16 -9.54 -13.47
CA GLU A 156 2.44 -8.85 -13.36
C GLU A 156 2.84 -8.59 -11.90
N ASN A 157 1.87 -8.25 -11.04
CA ASN A 157 2.11 -8.11 -9.60
C ASN A 157 2.53 -9.45 -8.97
N THR A 158 1.88 -10.54 -9.35
CA THR A 158 2.19 -11.89 -8.84
C THR A 158 3.59 -12.34 -9.30
N LYS A 159 3.93 -12.16 -10.58
CA LYS A 159 5.28 -12.44 -11.10
C LYS A 159 6.36 -11.61 -10.38
N SER A 160 6.13 -10.33 -10.18
CA SER A 160 7.05 -9.44 -9.47
C SER A 160 7.26 -9.86 -8.01
N ALA A 161 6.23 -10.37 -7.36
CA ALA A 161 6.32 -10.90 -6.00
C ALA A 161 7.17 -12.18 -5.93
N SER A 162 7.05 -13.07 -6.92
CA SER A 162 7.79 -14.34 -6.98
C SER A 162 9.26 -14.19 -7.38
N THR A 163 9.59 -13.19 -8.21
CA THR A 163 10.97 -12.97 -8.68
C THR A 163 11.85 -12.14 -7.75
N GLY A 164 11.30 -11.64 -6.63
CA GLY A 164 12.05 -10.79 -5.69
C GLY A 164 12.54 -9.46 -6.29
N LYS A 165 12.25 -9.16 -7.56
CA LYS A 165 12.66 -7.95 -8.29
C LYS A 165 11.72 -6.76 -8.06
N THR A 166 11.17 -6.62 -6.87
CA THR A 166 10.63 -5.32 -6.49
C THR A 166 11.82 -4.43 -6.15
N THR A 167 11.96 -3.32 -6.86
CA THR A 167 12.83 -2.18 -6.49
C THR A 167 12.28 -1.58 -5.19
N ARG A 168 12.39 -2.31 -4.10
CA ARG A 168 12.00 -1.90 -2.76
C ARG A 168 13.26 -1.43 -2.09
N SER A 169 13.30 -0.18 -1.66
CA SER A 169 14.15 0.16 -0.55
C SER A 169 13.56 -0.51 0.69
N PRO A 170 14.20 -1.54 1.26
CA PRO A 170 13.76 -2.05 2.55
C PRO A 170 13.84 -0.91 3.57
N LEU A 171 13.07 -0.99 4.65
CA LEU A 171 13.32 -0.10 5.78
C LEU A 171 14.79 -0.24 6.19
N THR A 172 15.49 0.88 6.21
CA THR A 172 16.87 0.88 6.65
C THR A 172 16.96 0.52 8.14
N THR A 173 18.10 0.00 8.59
CA THR A 173 18.33 -0.29 10.01
C THR A 173 18.09 0.94 10.89
N ARG A 174 18.41 2.14 10.38
CA ARG A 174 18.14 3.42 11.07
C ARG A 174 16.65 3.69 11.19
N GLN A 175 15.87 3.49 10.12
CA GLN A 175 14.41 3.67 10.15
C GLN A 175 13.72 2.66 11.07
N LEU A 176 14.16 1.39 11.05
CA LEU A 176 13.63 0.37 11.96
C LEU A 176 13.93 0.69 13.43
N ARG A 177 15.13 1.17 13.73
CA ARG A 177 15.49 1.61 15.08
C ARG A 177 14.61 2.77 15.54
N TRP A 178 14.48 3.80 14.70
CA TRP A 178 13.61 4.95 14.96
C TRP A 178 12.16 4.56 15.20
N LEU A 179 11.60 3.69 14.35
CA LEU A 179 10.24 3.17 14.53
C LEU A 179 10.07 2.40 15.83
N ASN A 180 11.07 1.61 16.22
CA ASN A 180 11.04 0.88 17.49
C ASN A 180 11.05 1.83 18.68
N GLU A 181 11.94 2.81 18.69
CA GLU A 181 12.01 3.87 19.70
C GLU A 181 10.69 4.65 19.78
N TYR A 182 10.11 5.01 18.63
CA TYR A 182 8.81 5.69 18.57
C TYR A 182 7.70 4.83 19.16
N ILE A 183 7.62 3.53 18.80
CA ILE A 183 6.62 2.60 19.33
C ILE A 183 6.79 2.47 20.85
N GLU A 184 7.99 2.25 21.36
CA GLU A 184 8.26 2.09 22.78
C GLU A 184 7.89 3.34 23.59
N ALA A 185 8.20 4.53 23.08
CA ALA A 185 7.84 5.79 23.73
C ALA A 185 6.34 6.08 23.75
N ASN A 186 5.57 5.46 22.84
CA ASN A 186 4.14 5.74 22.68
C ASN A 186 3.24 4.54 23.01
N LEU A 187 3.76 3.49 23.66
CA LEU A 187 2.99 2.27 23.99
C LEU A 187 1.67 2.54 24.73
N PRO A 188 1.59 3.48 25.71
CA PRO A 188 0.35 3.80 26.41
C PRO A 188 -0.72 4.44 25.51
N TYR A 189 -0.31 5.05 24.43
CA TYR A 189 -1.16 5.83 23.54
C TYR A 189 -1.63 5.03 22.33
N ARG A 190 -2.60 5.60 21.62
CA ARG A 190 -3.03 5.01 20.34
C ARG A 190 -1.93 5.25 19.29
N ILE A 191 -1.38 4.15 18.77
CA ILE A 191 -0.44 4.17 17.64
C ILE A 191 -1.18 3.64 16.43
N SER A 192 -1.34 4.46 15.39
CA SER A 192 -1.91 4.04 14.11
C SER A 192 -0.82 3.63 13.12
N VAL A 193 -1.21 2.89 12.10
CA VAL A 193 -0.32 2.57 10.97
C VAL A 193 0.06 3.84 10.22
N ASP A 194 -0.86 4.81 10.15
CA ASP A 194 -0.64 6.11 9.50
C ASP A 194 0.47 6.89 10.21
N ASP A 195 0.43 6.94 11.55
CA ASP A 195 1.47 7.60 12.34
C ASP A 195 2.86 6.99 12.06
N LEU A 196 2.97 5.66 12.08
CA LEU A 196 4.24 4.98 11.82
C LEU A 196 4.74 5.17 10.38
N ALA A 197 3.83 5.16 9.42
CA ALA A 197 4.16 5.38 8.02
C ALA A 197 4.69 6.80 7.78
N GLN A 198 4.09 7.81 8.42
CA GLN A 198 4.54 9.20 8.37
C GLN A 198 5.96 9.37 8.93
N GLN A 199 6.32 8.66 10.01
CA GLN A 199 7.67 8.72 10.60
C GLN A 199 8.77 8.36 9.61
N VAL A 200 8.45 7.58 8.57
CA VAL A 200 9.41 7.11 7.57
C VAL A 200 9.09 7.60 6.16
N ALA A 201 8.17 8.56 6.04
CA ALA A 201 7.70 9.15 4.78
C ALA A 201 7.22 8.11 3.76
N LEU A 202 6.46 7.13 4.22
CA LEU A 202 5.84 6.08 3.38
C LEU A 202 4.32 6.15 3.45
N SER A 203 3.65 5.64 2.41
CA SER A 203 2.21 5.39 2.53
C SER A 203 1.93 4.25 3.53
N PRO A 204 0.81 4.28 4.25
CA PRO A 204 0.43 3.23 5.20
C PRO A 204 0.45 1.83 4.60
N PHE A 205 0.00 1.72 3.37
CA PHE A 205 -0.01 0.45 2.63
C PHE A 205 1.40 -0.09 2.36
N TYR A 206 2.27 0.76 1.81
CA TYR A 206 3.66 0.38 1.52
C TYR A 206 4.42 0.09 2.81
N PHE A 207 4.21 0.92 3.84
CA PHE A 207 4.77 0.74 5.16
C PHE A 207 4.43 -0.64 5.75
N CYS A 208 3.16 -1.04 5.78
CA CYS A 208 2.76 -2.37 6.29
C CYS A 208 3.54 -3.50 5.64
N ARG A 209 3.77 -3.40 4.34
CA ARG A 209 4.47 -4.43 3.57
C ARG A 209 5.96 -4.48 3.87
N VAL A 210 6.65 -3.32 3.82
CA VAL A 210 8.10 -3.28 4.08
C VAL A 210 8.41 -3.54 5.55
N PHE A 211 7.54 -3.11 6.45
CA PHE A 211 7.65 -3.39 7.88
C PHE A 211 7.51 -4.90 8.15
N LYS A 212 6.50 -5.55 7.57
CA LYS A 212 6.34 -7.01 7.68
C LYS A 212 7.51 -7.77 7.06
N ALA A 213 8.03 -7.31 5.93
CA ALA A 213 9.20 -7.92 5.30
C ALA A 213 10.46 -7.80 6.17
N ALA A 214 10.60 -6.68 6.90
CA ALA A 214 11.76 -6.41 7.76
C ALA A 214 11.66 -7.06 9.16
N THR A 215 10.44 -7.15 9.74
CA THR A 215 10.22 -7.62 11.13
C THR A 215 9.59 -9.01 11.21
N GLY A 216 9.14 -9.57 10.08
CA GLY A 216 8.40 -10.84 10.01
C GLY A 216 6.93 -10.74 10.41
N THR A 217 6.47 -9.61 10.99
CA THR A 217 5.12 -9.44 11.52
C THR A 217 4.47 -8.14 11.06
N SER A 218 3.13 -8.07 11.06
CA SER A 218 2.44 -6.82 10.73
C SER A 218 2.68 -5.76 11.81
N PRO A 219 2.61 -4.44 11.48
CA PRO A 219 2.78 -3.37 12.45
C PRO A 219 1.88 -3.52 13.68
N HIS A 220 0.61 -3.85 13.48
CA HIS A 220 -0.34 -4.05 14.57
C HIS A 220 0.05 -5.21 15.51
N ALA A 221 0.46 -6.34 14.93
CA ALA A 221 0.93 -7.49 15.72
C ALA A 221 2.22 -7.19 16.47
N TYR A 222 3.10 -6.38 15.87
CA TYR A 222 4.35 -5.93 16.47
C TYR A 222 4.09 -5.01 17.67
N ILE A 223 3.22 -4.00 17.53
CA ILE A 223 2.82 -3.10 18.64
C ILE A 223 2.20 -3.91 19.75
N LEU A 224 1.28 -4.84 19.43
CA LEU A 224 0.66 -5.69 20.44
C LEU A 224 1.69 -6.52 21.21
N LYS A 225 2.65 -7.12 20.51
CA LYS A 225 3.76 -7.85 21.14
C LYS A 225 4.55 -6.97 22.09
N LYS A 226 4.93 -5.74 21.67
CA LYS A 226 5.65 -4.78 22.51
C LYS A 226 4.86 -4.38 23.77
N ARG A 227 3.55 -4.18 23.63
CA ARG A 227 2.65 -3.91 24.77
C ARG A 227 2.63 -5.06 25.77
N ILE A 228 2.58 -6.30 25.29
CA ILE A 228 2.63 -7.48 26.15
C ILE A 228 4.00 -7.62 26.84
N GLU A 229 5.10 -7.38 26.12
CA GLU A 229 6.44 -7.39 26.69
C GLU A 229 6.60 -6.34 27.79
N PHE A 230 6.13 -5.12 27.56
CA PHE A 230 6.13 -4.05 28.55
C PHE A 230 5.26 -4.38 29.77
N ALA A 231 4.02 -4.88 29.56
CA ALA A 231 3.16 -5.35 30.65
C ALA A 231 3.79 -6.47 31.45
N SER A 232 4.53 -7.39 30.80
CA SER A 232 5.22 -8.50 31.48
C SER A 232 6.31 -7.99 32.42
N GLN A 233 6.98 -6.88 32.09
CA GLN A 233 7.96 -6.23 32.97
C GLN A 233 7.27 -5.62 34.20
N LEU A 234 6.16 -4.91 34.01
CA LEU A 234 5.41 -4.29 35.11
C LEU A 234 4.79 -5.34 36.06
N LEU A 235 4.45 -6.53 35.54
CA LEU A 235 3.90 -7.62 36.33
C LEU A 235 4.93 -8.29 37.25
N GLN A 236 6.21 -7.96 37.14
CA GLN A 236 7.26 -8.51 38.02
C GLN A 236 7.26 -7.87 39.42
N SER A 237 6.57 -6.75 39.61
CA SER A 237 6.35 -6.10 40.91
C SER A 237 4.86 -6.04 41.25
N ASP A 238 4.56 -5.88 42.54
CA ASP A 238 3.19 -5.74 43.04
C ASP A 238 2.73 -4.28 43.17
N GLU A 239 3.52 -3.35 42.68
CA GLU A 239 3.27 -1.90 42.84
C GLU A 239 2.02 -1.41 42.09
N HIS A 240 1.57 -2.15 41.08
CA HIS A 240 0.49 -1.71 40.19
C HIS A 240 -0.64 -2.75 40.13
N SER A 241 -1.87 -2.27 40.05
CA SER A 241 -3.01 -3.16 39.78
C SER A 241 -2.98 -3.70 38.35
N ILE A 242 -3.67 -4.82 38.11
CA ILE A 242 -3.80 -5.38 36.74
C ILE A 242 -4.44 -4.36 35.78
N LEU A 243 -5.36 -3.53 36.29
CA LEU A 243 -6.01 -2.49 35.50
C LEU A 243 -5.00 -1.38 35.13
N ASP A 244 -4.21 -0.92 36.10
CA ASP A 244 -3.20 0.13 35.85
C ASP A 244 -2.16 -0.34 34.83
N ILE A 245 -1.70 -1.59 34.93
CA ILE A 245 -0.78 -2.20 33.98
C ILE A 245 -1.43 -2.28 32.59
N ALA A 246 -2.71 -2.66 32.50
CA ALA A 246 -3.42 -2.68 31.22
C ALA A 246 -3.43 -1.29 30.55
N LEU A 247 -3.84 -0.27 31.31
CA LEU A 247 -3.91 1.11 30.83
C LEU A 247 -2.53 1.65 30.44
N SER A 248 -1.52 1.47 31.30
CA SER A 248 -0.15 1.90 31.05
C SER A 248 0.51 1.20 29.86
N SER A 249 0.02 0.00 29.53
CA SER A 249 0.48 -0.76 28.37
C SER A 249 -0.34 -0.48 27.10
N GLY A 250 -1.28 0.47 27.15
CA GLY A 250 -2.06 0.94 25.99
C GLY A 250 -3.27 0.07 25.64
N PHE A 251 -3.79 -0.70 26.59
CA PHE A 251 -5.08 -1.41 26.44
C PHE A 251 -6.21 -0.54 26.98
N SER A 252 -7.38 -0.61 26.36
CA SER A 252 -8.57 0.16 26.78
C SER A 252 -9.19 -0.36 28.08
N ASP A 253 -8.99 -1.65 28.39
CA ASP A 253 -9.59 -2.31 29.53
C ASP A 253 -8.81 -3.59 29.92
N ALA A 254 -8.99 -4.01 31.18
CA ALA A 254 -8.33 -5.18 31.76
C ALA A 254 -8.80 -6.52 31.15
N SER A 255 -10.01 -6.57 30.59
CA SER A 255 -10.56 -7.81 30.00
C SER A 255 -9.85 -8.13 28.67
N ASN A 256 -9.79 -7.15 27.78
CA ASN A 256 -9.07 -7.27 26.52
C ASN A 256 -7.57 -7.53 26.76
N PHE A 257 -6.97 -6.81 27.70
CA PHE A 257 -5.59 -7.05 28.13
C PHE A 257 -5.38 -8.51 28.55
N SER A 258 -6.18 -9.02 29.49
CA SER A 258 -6.04 -10.37 30.01
C SER A 258 -6.19 -11.44 28.93
N LYS A 259 -7.11 -11.23 27.99
CA LYS A 259 -7.31 -12.11 26.83
C LYS A 259 -6.10 -12.14 25.91
N GLN A 260 -5.58 -10.98 25.55
CA GLN A 260 -4.40 -10.86 24.66
C GLN A 260 -3.14 -11.39 25.38
N PHE A 261 -2.94 -11.03 26.63
CA PHE A 261 -1.81 -11.47 27.43
C PHE A 261 -1.78 -13.02 27.55
N LYS A 262 -2.92 -13.64 27.87
CA LYS A 262 -3.03 -15.12 27.91
C LYS A 262 -2.73 -15.75 26.55
N LYS A 263 -3.19 -15.12 25.46
CA LYS A 263 -2.93 -15.62 24.10
C LYS A 263 -1.44 -15.61 23.76
N PHE A 264 -0.70 -14.61 24.23
CA PHE A 264 0.74 -14.46 23.94
C PHE A 264 1.64 -15.26 24.88
N THR A 265 1.29 -15.32 26.18
CA THR A 265 2.15 -15.92 27.24
C THR A 265 1.68 -17.29 27.69
N GLY A 266 0.49 -17.71 27.30
CA GLY A 266 -0.15 -18.95 27.77
C GLY A 266 -0.82 -18.81 29.13
N GLN A 267 -0.61 -17.72 29.88
CA GLN A 267 -1.09 -17.51 31.24
C GLN A 267 -1.85 -16.20 31.40
N THR A 268 -2.77 -16.14 32.40
CA THR A 268 -3.40 -14.84 32.71
C THR A 268 -2.37 -13.92 33.42
N PRO A 269 -2.55 -12.59 33.36
CA PRO A 269 -1.67 -11.64 34.02
C PRO A 269 -1.49 -11.92 35.53
N SER A 270 -2.59 -12.26 36.23
CA SER A 270 -2.56 -12.59 37.66
C SER A 270 -1.78 -13.89 37.97
N ASN A 271 -1.87 -14.90 37.10
CA ASN A 271 -1.09 -16.13 37.27
C ASN A 271 0.39 -15.89 36.93
N TYR A 272 0.67 -15.05 35.92
CA TYR A 272 2.01 -14.68 35.57
C TYR A 272 2.72 -13.95 36.71
N ARG A 273 2.07 -12.97 37.37
CA ARG A 273 2.57 -12.26 38.54
C ARG A 273 2.90 -13.22 39.68
N ARG A 274 1.94 -14.11 40.08
CA ARG A 274 2.14 -15.11 41.14
C ARG A 274 3.32 -16.04 40.90
N GLY A 275 3.73 -16.21 39.63
CA GLY A 275 4.92 -17.01 39.31
C GLY A 275 6.23 -16.34 39.74
N PHE A 276 6.26 -15.01 39.89
CA PHE A 276 7.42 -14.28 40.40
C PHE A 276 7.44 -14.22 41.95
N GLU A 277 6.28 -14.08 42.61
CA GLU A 277 6.15 -14.06 44.07
C GLU A 277 6.71 -15.33 44.72
N LYS A 278 6.65 -16.47 44.02
CA LYS A 278 7.12 -17.77 44.49
C LYS A 278 8.60 -18.06 44.29
N ARG A 279 9.37 -17.11 43.75
CA ARG A 279 10.83 -17.26 43.67
C ARG A 279 11.45 -16.75 44.97
N PRO A 280 12.02 -17.64 45.86
CA PRO A 280 12.71 -17.18 47.05
C PRO A 280 13.85 -16.27 46.62
N ILE A 281 13.94 -15.09 47.25
CA ILE A 281 15.09 -14.19 47.14
C ILE A 281 16.25 -14.96 47.79
N PHE A 282 17.07 -15.62 46.99
CA PHE A 282 18.39 -16.04 47.47
C PHE A 282 19.25 -14.76 47.51
N LEU A 283 19.29 -14.15 48.69
CA LEU A 283 20.30 -13.18 49.03
C LEU A 283 21.66 -13.92 48.98
N MET A 284 22.48 -13.57 48.00
CA MET A 284 23.93 -13.73 48.07
C MET A 284 24.53 -12.43 48.48
#